data_f1df8eedb4f9f1f632d3eb462ac63308
#
_entry.id   f1df8eedb4f9f1f632d3eb462ac63308
#
_cell.length_a   1.000
_cell.length_b   1.000
_cell.length_c   1.000
_cell.angle_alpha   90.00
_cell.angle_beta   90.00
_cell.angle_gamma   90.00
#
_symmetry.space_group_name_H-M   'P 1'
#
loop_
_entity.id
_entity.type
_entity.pdbx_description
1 polymer ?
#
loop_
_entity_poly.entity_id
_entity_poly.type
_entity_poly.pdbx_seq_one_letter_code
_entity_poly.pdbx_strand_id
1 'polypeptide(L)'
;ILLCVTVTVVTAGAAPAVSMVFAMSAKSAATLAASSGVISAAAAGIVTASDGASRDDVLKAAAAGGADGFMWGAIGGALAGGAGEAMALRGATAKGLTMNEAAILQRETKYPLALLRQFHSMDEAKIYKEAGLQAATVNGKKALVRQIDWNRVDERGRTNAQRVKEGLNPLDEAGKSYELHHIGQNHDASFAVLTESEHMQGGNNKVLHWKDGASEVDHGSGWDKAKSGFWRSLYEE
;
A
#
# COMPACT_ATOMS: atom_id res chain seq x y z
N ILE A 1 -10.38 18.86 -14.76
CA ILE A 1 -9.93 18.65 -13.37
C ILE A 1 -11.09 18.88 -12.39
N LEU A 2 -11.81 20.00 -12.50
CA LEU A 2 -12.95 20.30 -11.62
C LEU A 2 -14.04 19.22 -11.72
N LEU A 3 -14.38 18.78 -12.94
CA LEU A 3 -15.36 17.71 -13.17
C LEU A 3 -14.95 16.38 -12.53
N CYS A 4 -13.68 15.99 -12.68
CA CYS A 4 -13.17 14.75 -12.07
C CYS A 4 -13.22 14.79 -10.54
N VAL A 5 -12.89 15.93 -9.92
CA VAL A 5 -12.98 16.10 -8.47
C VAL A 5 -14.43 16.02 -7.99
N THR A 6 -15.35 16.65 -8.71
CA THR A 6 -16.78 16.61 -8.37
C THR A 6 -17.35 15.19 -8.45
N VAL A 7 -17.02 14.43 -9.51
CA VAL A 7 -17.44 13.04 -9.68
C VAL A 7 -16.84 12.17 -8.56
N THR A 8 -15.57 12.35 -8.23
CA THR A 8 -14.92 11.60 -7.14
C THR A 8 -15.63 11.82 -5.80
N VAL A 9 -16.01 13.04 -5.48
CA VAL A 9 -16.74 13.36 -4.24
C VAL A 9 -18.12 12.69 -4.21
N VAL A 10 -18.86 12.75 -5.32
CA VAL A 10 -20.20 12.14 -5.41
C VAL A 10 -20.14 10.61 -5.31
N THR A 11 -19.14 9.98 -5.90
CA THR A 11 -19.03 8.51 -5.91
C THR A 11 -18.37 7.93 -4.65
N ALA A 12 -17.69 8.75 -3.85
CA ALA A 12 -16.92 8.29 -2.69
C ALA A 12 -17.73 7.50 -1.64
N GLY A 13 -19.01 7.85 -1.48
CA GLY A 13 -19.91 7.16 -0.55
C GLY A 13 -20.61 5.94 -1.14
N ALA A 14 -20.86 5.94 -2.46
CA ALA A 14 -21.69 4.92 -3.12
C ALA A 14 -20.86 3.74 -3.70
N ALA A 15 -19.64 4.00 -4.16
CA ALA A 15 -18.80 2.99 -4.79
C ALA A 15 -17.31 3.30 -4.55
N PRO A 16 -16.73 2.86 -3.43
CA PRO A 16 -15.36 3.20 -3.05
C PRO A 16 -14.29 2.83 -4.09
N ALA A 17 -14.42 1.68 -4.75
CA ALA A 17 -13.50 1.28 -5.82
C ALA A 17 -13.57 2.22 -7.03
N VAL A 18 -14.78 2.61 -7.43
CA VAL A 18 -14.98 3.57 -8.52
C VAL A 18 -14.39 4.94 -8.15
N SER A 19 -14.63 5.41 -6.93
CA SER A 19 -14.05 6.66 -6.42
C SER A 19 -12.53 6.64 -6.44
N MET A 20 -11.91 5.53 -6.05
CA MET A 20 -10.47 5.36 -6.05
C MET A 20 -9.90 5.44 -7.47
N VAL A 21 -10.51 4.74 -8.43
CA VAL A 21 -10.12 4.80 -9.85
C VAL A 21 -10.26 6.22 -10.41
N PHE A 22 -11.35 6.93 -10.11
CA PHE A 22 -11.53 8.32 -10.55
C PHE A 22 -10.51 9.26 -9.89
N ALA A 23 -10.22 9.09 -8.61
CA ALA A 23 -9.21 9.89 -7.92
C ALA A 23 -7.82 9.72 -8.54
N MET A 24 -7.43 8.49 -8.87
CA MET A 24 -6.16 8.20 -9.54
C MET A 24 -6.14 8.71 -10.98
N SER A 25 -7.25 8.62 -11.72
CA SER A 25 -7.41 9.23 -13.03
C SER A 25 -7.20 10.74 -12.98
N ALA A 26 -7.83 11.41 -12.02
CA ALA A 26 -7.70 12.86 -11.85
C ALA A 26 -6.26 13.27 -11.45
N LYS A 27 -5.62 12.53 -10.56
CA LYS A 27 -4.23 12.76 -10.13
C LYS A 27 -3.26 12.62 -11.31
N SER A 28 -3.35 11.53 -12.06
CA SER A 28 -2.47 11.28 -13.22
C SER A 28 -2.72 12.27 -14.34
N ALA A 29 -3.99 12.62 -14.59
CA ALA A 29 -4.36 13.65 -15.56
C ALA A 29 -3.72 15.00 -15.22
N ALA A 30 -3.80 15.43 -13.96
CA ALA A 30 -3.21 16.70 -13.52
C ALA A 30 -1.68 16.70 -13.67
N THR A 31 -1.03 15.59 -13.31
CA THR A 31 0.43 15.47 -13.40
C THR A 31 0.92 15.51 -14.86
N LEU A 32 0.32 14.70 -15.74
CA LEU A 32 0.72 14.65 -17.15
C LEU A 32 0.28 15.90 -17.91
N ALA A 33 -0.87 16.49 -17.58
CA ALA A 33 -1.29 17.76 -18.17
C ALA A 33 -0.28 18.88 -17.92
N ALA A 34 0.14 19.03 -16.66
CA ALA A 34 1.12 20.06 -16.31
C ALA A 34 2.47 19.86 -17.03
N SER A 35 3.01 18.64 -17.03
CA SER A 35 4.28 18.34 -17.68
C SER A 35 4.21 18.48 -19.21
N SER A 36 3.15 17.95 -19.84
CA SER A 36 2.96 18.03 -21.28
C SER A 36 2.71 19.47 -21.73
N GLY A 37 1.97 20.25 -20.95
CA GLY A 37 1.73 21.67 -21.23
C GLY A 37 3.02 22.47 -21.27
N VAL A 38 3.92 22.28 -20.30
CA VAL A 38 5.23 22.97 -20.25
C VAL A 38 6.11 22.56 -21.43
N ILE A 39 6.20 21.27 -21.72
CA ILE A 39 7.03 20.76 -22.84
C ILE A 39 6.51 21.30 -24.19
N SER A 40 5.21 21.24 -24.42
CA SER A 40 4.61 21.70 -25.69
C SER A 40 4.70 23.22 -25.83
N ALA A 41 4.57 23.99 -24.76
CA ALA A 41 4.77 25.43 -24.80
C ALA A 41 6.20 25.79 -25.16
N ALA A 42 7.20 25.12 -24.56
CA ALA A 42 8.60 25.34 -24.86
C ALA A 42 8.93 24.97 -26.30
N ALA A 43 8.46 23.81 -26.78
CA ALA A 43 8.68 23.38 -28.17
C ALA A 43 8.08 24.35 -29.19
N ALA A 44 6.82 24.76 -29.01
CA ALA A 44 6.15 25.70 -29.93
C ALA A 44 6.83 27.08 -29.93
N GLY A 45 7.23 27.58 -28.76
CA GLY A 45 7.96 28.84 -28.65
C GLY A 45 9.32 28.80 -29.31
N ILE A 46 10.09 27.72 -29.17
CA ILE A 46 11.41 27.54 -29.80
C ILE A 46 11.28 27.47 -31.31
N VAL A 47 10.35 26.66 -31.85
CA VAL A 47 10.12 26.56 -33.30
C VAL A 47 9.76 27.91 -33.89
N THR A 48 8.80 28.63 -33.32
CA THR A 48 8.36 29.94 -33.81
C THR A 48 9.48 31.00 -33.70
N ALA A 49 10.31 30.93 -32.65
CA ALA A 49 11.46 31.83 -32.54
C ALA A 49 12.57 31.54 -33.58
N SER A 50 12.78 30.27 -33.92
CA SER A 50 13.77 29.87 -34.95
C SER A 50 13.38 30.32 -36.36
N ASP A 51 12.09 30.51 -36.61
CA ASP A 51 11.53 31.00 -37.85
C ASP A 51 11.59 32.54 -37.97
N GLY A 52 12.20 33.21 -36.99
CA GLY A 52 12.39 34.66 -37.02
C GLY A 52 11.13 35.48 -36.68
N ALA A 53 10.14 34.87 -36.07
CA ALA A 53 8.89 35.52 -35.70
C ALA A 53 9.07 36.58 -34.58
N SER A 54 8.10 37.49 -34.49
CA SER A 54 8.09 38.50 -33.44
C SER A 54 7.91 37.87 -32.03
N ARG A 55 8.32 38.61 -31.00
CA ARG A 55 8.15 38.15 -29.59
C ARG A 55 6.69 37.84 -29.25
N ASP A 56 5.75 38.61 -29.77
CA ASP A 56 4.31 38.39 -29.53
C ASP A 56 3.83 37.13 -30.21
N ASP A 57 4.34 36.77 -31.40
CA ASP A 57 3.98 35.53 -32.09
C ASP A 57 4.59 34.32 -31.36
N VAL A 58 5.82 34.43 -30.86
CA VAL A 58 6.47 33.41 -30.06
C VAL A 58 5.64 33.14 -28.76
N LEU A 59 5.19 34.18 -28.07
CA LEU A 59 4.35 34.02 -26.86
C LEU A 59 3.00 33.41 -27.16
N LYS A 60 2.36 33.80 -28.30
CA LYS A 60 1.10 33.20 -28.74
C LYS A 60 1.25 31.73 -29.08
N ALA A 61 2.31 31.37 -29.81
CA ALA A 61 2.60 29.98 -30.17
C ALA A 61 2.89 29.13 -28.93
N ALA A 62 3.67 29.66 -27.99
CA ALA A 62 3.93 28.97 -26.72
C ALA A 62 2.64 28.76 -25.89
N ALA A 63 1.77 29.76 -25.82
CA ALA A 63 0.50 29.65 -25.13
C ALA A 63 -0.43 28.62 -25.77
N ALA A 64 -0.55 28.60 -27.10
CA ALA A 64 -1.34 27.64 -27.84
C ALA A 64 -0.79 26.22 -27.70
N GLY A 65 0.51 26.02 -27.90
CA GLY A 65 1.16 24.71 -27.70
C GLY A 65 1.03 24.20 -26.24
N GLY A 66 1.12 25.10 -25.29
CA GLY A 66 0.90 24.76 -23.86
C GLY A 66 -0.53 24.28 -23.58
N ALA A 67 -1.53 24.94 -24.16
CA ALA A 67 -2.93 24.54 -24.00
C ALA A 67 -3.21 23.17 -24.62
N ASP A 68 -2.71 22.90 -25.81
CA ASP A 68 -2.86 21.60 -26.47
C ASP A 68 -2.15 20.48 -25.72
N GLY A 69 -0.91 20.70 -25.31
CA GLY A 69 -0.16 19.73 -24.51
C GLY A 69 -0.82 19.44 -23.16
N PHE A 70 -1.37 20.47 -22.52
CA PHE A 70 -2.12 20.30 -21.28
C PHE A 70 -3.38 19.43 -21.49
N MET A 71 -4.13 19.66 -22.56
CA MET A 71 -5.35 18.90 -22.86
C MET A 71 -5.02 17.41 -23.12
N TRP A 72 -4.07 17.12 -24.01
CA TRP A 72 -3.72 15.74 -24.35
C TRP A 72 -3.04 15.02 -23.19
N GLY A 73 -2.23 15.72 -22.40
CA GLY A 73 -1.67 15.17 -21.17
C GLY A 73 -2.73 14.83 -20.13
N ALA A 74 -3.77 15.65 -20.00
CA ALA A 74 -4.90 15.37 -19.10
C ALA A 74 -5.65 14.10 -19.51
N ILE A 75 -5.95 13.93 -20.81
CA ILE A 75 -6.65 12.76 -21.33
C ILE A 75 -5.81 11.49 -21.13
N GLY A 76 -4.54 11.52 -21.57
CA GLY A 76 -3.63 10.37 -21.44
C GLY A 76 -3.39 9.98 -19.99
N GLY A 77 -3.21 10.97 -19.11
CA GLY A 77 -3.04 10.74 -17.68
C GLY A 77 -4.27 10.15 -17.01
N ALA A 78 -5.47 10.62 -17.38
CA ALA A 78 -6.70 10.06 -16.84
C ALA A 78 -6.87 8.57 -17.19
N LEU A 79 -6.61 8.24 -18.46
CA LEU A 79 -6.70 6.85 -18.93
C LEU A 79 -5.67 5.95 -18.25
N ALA A 80 -4.39 6.36 -18.22
CA ALA A 80 -3.31 5.57 -17.65
C ALA A 80 -3.49 5.37 -16.12
N GLY A 81 -3.80 6.44 -15.39
CA GLY A 81 -3.97 6.38 -13.94
C GLY A 81 -5.18 5.55 -13.52
N GLY A 82 -6.31 5.75 -14.20
CA GLY A 82 -7.54 5.00 -13.92
C GLY A 82 -7.41 3.52 -14.26
N ALA A 83 -6.82 3.17 -15.39
CA ALA A 83 -6.62 1.78 -15.78
C ALA A 83 -5.65 1.05 -14.81
N GLY A 84 -4.53 1.71 -14.45
CA GLY A 84 -3.57 1.15 -13.50
C GLY A 84 -4.20 0.84 -12.14
N GLU A 85 -5.01 1.77 -11.61
CA GLU A 85 -5.69 1.59 -10.33
C GLU A 85 -6.75 0.51 -10.39
N ALA A 86 -7.53 0.44 -11.48
CA ALA A 86 -8.52 -0.61 -11.68
C ALA A 86 -7.87 -2.00 -11.74
N MET A 87 -6.73 -2.13 -12.42
CA MET A 87 -5.96 -3.38 -12.45
C MET A 87 -5.39 -3.75 -11.08
N ALA A 88 -4.87 -2.77 -10.32
CA ALA A 88 -4.36 -2.99 -8.98
C ALA A 88 -5.46 -3.43 -8.00
N LEU A 89 -6.64 -2.79 -8.04
CA LEU A 89 -7.80 -3.20 -7.26
C LEU A 89 -8.28 -4.61 -7.62
N ARG A 90 -8.35 -4.91 -8.92
CA ARG A 90 -8.70 -6.26 -9.38
C ARG A 90 -7.70 -7.30 -8.88
N GLY A 91 -6.40 -6.98 -8.88
CA GLY A 91 -5.35 -7.83 -8.32
C GLY A 91 -5.50 -8.01 -6.80
N ALA A 92 -5.92 -6.98 -6.08
CA ALA A 92 -6.15 -7.03 -4.63
C ALA A 92 -7.32 -7.93 -4.24
N THR A 93 -8.26 -8.18 -5.14
CA THR A 93 -9.46 -9.02 -4.88
C THR A 93 -9.30 -10.48 -5.27
N ALA A 94 -8.12 -10.89 -5.71
CA ALA A 94 -7.91 -12.24 -6.25
C ALA A 94 -8.10 -13.38 -5.22
N LYS A 95 -8.12 -13.08 -3.92
CA LYS A 95 -8.13 -14.09 -2.84
C LYS A 95 -9.27 -14.01 -1.84
N GLY A 96 -10.08 -12.98 -1.81
CA GLY A 96 -11.17 -12.99 -0.83
C GLY A 96 -11.83 -11.64 -0.56
N LEU A 97 -11.19 -10.52 -0.89
CA LEU A 97 -11.80 -9.21 -0.79
C LEU A 97 -12.55 -8.86 -2.08
N THR A 98 -13.64 -8.13 -1.96
CA THR A 98 -14.24 -7.43 -3.10
C THR A 98 -13.49 -6.15 -3.42
N MET A 99 -13.67 -5.61 -4.63
CA MET A 99 -13.02 -4.35 -5.03
C MET A 99 -13.39 -3.18 -4.11
N ASN A 100 -14.64 -3.14 -3.63
CA ASN A 100 -15.09 -2.10 -2.71
C ASN A 100 -14.44 -2.26 -1.32
N GLU A 101 -14.36 -3.48 -0.79
CA GLU A 101 -13.69 -3.78 0.48
C GLU A 101 -12.20 -3.41 0.42
N ALA A 102 -11.50 -3.79 -0.66
CA ALA A 102 -10.09 -3.42 -0.84
C ALA A 102 -9.90 -1.90 -0.90
N ALA A 103 -10.79 -1.17 -1.58
CA ALA A 103 -10.74 0.29 -1.65
C ALA A 103 -11.04 0.96 -0.30
N ILE A 104 -11.99 0.43 0.47
CA ILE A 104 -12.30 0.90 1.83
C ILE A 104 -11.08 0.69 2.73
N LEU A 105 -10.56 -0.53 2.79
CA LEU A 105 -9.40 -0.86 3.61
C LEU A 105 -8.19 0.00 3.25
N GLN A 106 -7.87 0.14 1.97
CA GLN A 106 -6.76 0.99 1.53
C GLN A 106 -6.93 2.44 1.98
N ARG A 107 -8.15 2.98 1.89
CA ARG A 107 -8.45 4.34 2.32
C ARG A 107 -8.29 4.52 3.84
N GLU A 108 -8.77 3.56 4.63
CA GLU A 108 -8.80 3.64 6.09
C GLU A 108 -7.45 3.34 6.74
N THR A 109 -6.78 2.30 6.26
CA THR A 109 -5.55 1.79 6.87
C THR A 109 -4.27 2.27 6.18
N LYS A 110 -4.39 2.78 4.94
CA LYS A 110 -3.27 3.06 4.04
C LYS A 110 -2.45 1.81 3.65
N TYR A 111 -2.97 0.63 3.89
CA TYR A 111 -2.31 -0.61 3.47
C TYR A 111 -2.16 -0.63 1.94
N PRO A 112 -0.97 -0.93 1.42
CA PRO A 112 -0.77 -1.07 -0.03
C PRO A 112 -1.66 -2.17 -0.60
N LEU A 113 -2.18 -1.99 -1.82
CA LEU A 113 -2.98 -3.02 -2.50
C LEU A 113 -2.22 -4.35 -2.64
N ALA A 114 -0.89 -4.31 -2.73
CA ALA A 114 -0.04 -5.50 -2.74
C ALA A 114 -0.13 -6.33 -1.44
N LEU A 115 -0.42 -5.71 -0.29
CA LEU A 115 -0.74 -6.43 0.96
C LEU A 115 -2.18 -6.92 0.96
N LEU A 116 -3.14 -6.07 0.60
CA LEU A 116 -4.57 -6.40 0.61
C LEU A 116 -4.89 -7.61 -0.26
N ARG A 117 -4.17 -7.81 -1.37
CA ARG A 117 -4.33 -9.00 -2.22
C ARG A 117 -4.00 -10.33 -1.53
N GLN A 118 -3.35 -10.30 -0.37
CA GLN A 118 -2.99 -11.48 0.40
C GLN A 118 -4.06 -11.86 1.41
N PHE A 119 -4.96 -10.93 1.75
CA PHE A 119 -6.04 -11.16 2.70
C PHE A 119 -7.07 -12.13 2.14
N HIS A 120 -7.51 -13.07 2.96
CA HIS A 120 -8.55 -14.00 2.55
C HIS A 120 -9.97 -13.51 2.88
N SER A 121 -10.12 -12.54 3.80
CA SER A 121 -11.44 -12.02 4.20
C SER A 121 -11.34 -10.63 4.85
N MET A 122 -12.49 -9.97 4.97
CA MET A 122 -12.64 -8.75 5.75
C MET A 122 -12.45 -8.97 7.26
N ASP A 123 -12.79 -10.17 7.76
CA ASP A 123 -12.62 -10.50 9.17
C ASP A 123 -11.12 -10.58 9.54
N GLU A 124 -10.29 -11.17 8.66
CA GLU A 124 -8.84 -11.12 8.81
C GLU A 124 -8.32 -9.67 8.82
N ALA A 125 -8.77 -8.86 7.88
CA ALA A 125 -8.39 -7.44 7.80
C ALA A 125 -8.78 -6.65 9.05
N LYS A 126 -9.93 -6.97 9.64
CA LYS A 126 -10.42 -6.35 10.87
C LYS A 126 -9.50 -6.63 12.05
N ILE A 127 -9.02 -7.85 12.20
CA ILE A 127 -8.05 -8.22 13.26
C ILE A 127 -6.80 -7.34 13.17
N TYR A 128 -6.21 -7.20 12.00
CA TYR A 128 -5.00 -6.39 11.81
C TYR A 128 -5.24 -4.89 12.05
N LYS A 129 -6.40 -4.40 11.64
CA LYS A 129 -6.81 -3.01 11.86
C LYS A 129 -7.04 -2.72 13.35
N GLU A 130 -7.74 -3.61 14.07
CA GLU A 130 -8.00 -3.48 15.51
C GLU A 130 -6.72 -3.61 16.34
N ALA A 131 -5.77 -4.45 15.90
CA ALA A 131 -4.43 -4.55 16.47
C ALA A 131 -3.56 -3.29 16.19
N GLY A 132 -4.05 -2.32 15.43
CA GLY A 132 -3.35 -1.08 15.13
C GLY A 132 -2.10 -1.25 14.26
N LEU A 133 -2.02 -2.34 13.48
CA LEU A 133 -0.85 -2.63 12.66
C LEU A 133 -0.71 -1.62 11.54
N GLN A 134 0.54 -1.34 11.15
CA GLN A 134 0.90 -0.43 10.07
C GLN A 134 1.71 -1.17 9.00
N ALA A 135 1.57 -0.75 7.75
CA ALA A 135 2.35 -1.33 6.67
C ALA A 135 3.79 -0.79 6.69
N ALA A 136 4.75 -1.70 6.70
CA ALA A 136 6.17 -1.40 6.58
C ALA A 136 6.83 -2.27 5.51
N THR A 137 8.09 -2.04 5.26
CA THR A 137 8.91 -2.92 4.41
C THR A 137 10.02 -3.49 5.28
N VAL A 138 10.03 -4.77 5.51
CA VAL A 138 11.01 -5.48 6.33
C VAL A 138 11.71 -6.51 5.44
N ASN A 139 13.04 -6.50 5.38
CA ASN A 139 13.80 -7.36 4.46
C ASN A 139 13.36 -7.25 2.99
N GLY A 140 12.99 -6.05 2.53
CA GLY A 140 12.50 -5.83 1.17
C GLY A 140 11.09 -6.37 0.87
N LYS A 141 10.42 -7.01 1.84
CA LYS A 141 9.04 -7.49 1.74
C LYS A 141 8.10 -6.57 2.54
N LYS A 142 6.88 -6.40 2.05
CA LYS A 142 5.84 -5.72 2.82
C LYS A 142 5.45 -6.56 4.04
N ALA A 143 5.14 -5.91 5.15
CA ALA A 143 4.68 -6.54 6.38
C ALA A 143 3.67 -5.63 7.09
N LEU A 144 2.90 -6.20 8.00
CA LEU A 144 2.07 -5.47 8.95
C LEU A 144 2.76 -5.51 10.32
N VAL A 145 3.23 -4.36 10.76
CA VAL A 145 4.04 -4.23 11.97
C VAL A 145 3.41 -3.27 12.97
N ARG A 146 3.92 -3.31 14.17
CA ARG A 146 3.59 -2.40 15.24
C ARG A 146 4.86 -1.83 15.87
N GLN A 147 4.70 -0.77 16.65
CA GLN A 147 5.79 -0.26 17.46
C GLN A 147 6.16 -1.27 18.55
N ILE A 148 7.44 -1.61 18.64
CA ILE A 148 8.00 -2.51 19.66
C ILE A 148 8.78 -1.67 20.67
N ASP A 149 8.57 -1.93 21.96
CA ASP A 149 9.46 -1.39 23.00
C ASP A 149 10.74 -2.23 23.06
N TRP A 150 11.77 -1.75 22.39
CA TRP A 150 13.06 -2.44 22.32
C TRP A 150 13.83 -2.46 23.62
N ASN A 151 13.47 -1.61 24.60
CA ASN A 151 14.09 -1.52 25.91
C ASN A 151 13.38 -2.40 26.96
N ARG A 152 12.23 -2.97 26.63
CA ARG A 152 11.55 -3.88 27.55
C ARG A 152 12.44 -5.04 27.95
N VAL A 153 12.51 -5.31 29.27
CA VAL A 153 13.38 -6.33 29.86
C VAL A 153 12.58 -7.59 30.21
N ASP A 154 13.11 -8.75 29.88
CA ASP A 154 12.57 -10.04 30.31
C ASP A 154 13.02 -10.44 31.73
N GLU A 155 12.50 -11.57 32.25
CA GLU A 155 12.83 -12.10 33.56
C GLU A 155 14.33 -12.43 33.77
N ARG A 156 15.08 -12.57 32.69
CA ARG A 156 16.54 -12.81 32.70
C ARG A 156 17.37 -11.54 32.54
N GLY A 157 16.71 -10.37 32.57
CA GLY A 157 17.39 -9.08 32.41
C GLY A 157 17.77 -8.71 30.98
N ARG A 158 17.30 -9.45 29.95
CA ARG A 158 17.58 -9.13 28.55
C ARG A 158 16.54 -8.18 28.00
N THR A 159 16.98 -7.14 27.31
CA THR A 159 16.07 -6.26 26.57
C THR A 159 15.50 -6.94 25.30
N ASN A 160 14.39 -6.45 24.76
CA ASN A 160 13.87 -6.94 23.48
C ASN A 160 14.91 -6.84 22.36
N ALA A 161 15.73 -5.78 22.35
CA ALA A 161 16.85 -5.64 21.43
C ALA A 161 17.89 -6.78 21.58
N GLN A 162 18.22 -7.18 22.81
CA GLN A 162 19.11 -8.30 23.07
C GLN A 162 18.49 -9.63 22.69
N ARG A 163 17.20 -9.84 23.03
CA ARG A 163 16.45 -11.04 22.65
C ARG A 163 16.48 -11.28 21.14
N VAL A 164 16.21 -10.26 20.35
CA VAL A 164 16.21 -10.36 18.89
C VAL A 164 17.61 -10.69 18.33
N LYS A 165 18.67 -10.13 18.90
CA LYS A 165 20.07 -10.48 18.52
C LYS A 165 20.40 -11.95 18.84
N GLU A 166 19.79 -12.51 19.88
CA GLU A 166 19.92 -13.93 20.26
C GLU A 166 18.95 -14.86 19.48
N GLY A 167 18.15 -14.32 18.55
CA GLY A 167 17.20 -15.09 17.74
C GLY A 167 15.85 -15.35 18.42
N LEU A 168 15.58 -14.68 19.55
CA LEU A 168 14.31 -14.78 20.27
C LEU A 168 13.34 -13.70 19.80
N ASN A 169 12.04 -13.98 19.91
CA ASN A 169 11.00 -12.98 19.62
C ASN A 169 11.02 -11.88 20.70
N PRO A 170 10.73 -10.62 20.35
CA PRO A 170 10.51 -9.56 21.34
C PRO A 170 9.24 -9.85 22.17
N LEU A 171 9.16 -9.26 23.35
CA LEU A 171 8.01 -9.39 24.26
C LEU A 171 7.07 -8.19 24.12
N ASP A 172 5.79 -8.46 24.21
CA ASP A 172 4.73 -7.48 24.31
C ASP A 172 4.62 -6.86 25.74
N GLU A 173 3.65 -5.97 25.94
CA GLU A 173 3.43 -5.32 27.24
C GLU A 173 3.04 -6.30 28.37
N ALA A 174 2.47 -7.44 28.04
CA ALA A 174 2.13 -8.50 28.99
C ALA A 174 3.30 -9.44 29.30
N GLY A 175 4.47 -9.26 28.67
CA GLY A 175 5.63 -10.14 28.83
C GLY A 175 5.53 -11.42 28.00
N LYS A 176 4.60 -11.49 27.05
CA LYS A 176 4.43 -12.59 26.13
C LYS A 176 5.20 -12.30 24.82
N SER A 177 5.67 -13.36 24.18
CA SER A 177 6.35 -13.20 22.87
C SER A 177 5.36 -12.74 21.80
N TYR A 178 5.75 -11.73 21.02
CA TYR A 178 5.03 -11.45 19.79
C TYR A 178 5.11 -12.64 18.84
N GLU A 179 4.07 -12.81 18.03
CA GLU A 179 3.93 -13.87 17.06
C GLU A 179 3.93 -13.33 15.64
N LEU A 180 4.52 -14.05 14.70
CA LEU A 180 4.46 -13.75 13.28
C LEU A 180 3.41 -14.63 12.62
N HIS A 181 2.38 -14.01 12.08
CA HIS A 181 1.33 -14.67 11.32
C HIS A 181 1.54 -14.46 9.83
N HIS A 182 1.47 -15.53 9.02
CA HIS A 182 1.49 -15.45 7.56
C HIS A 182 0.12 -14.98 7.05
N ILE A 183 0.06 -13.78 6.50
CA ILE A 183 -1.18 -13.20 5.98
C ILE A 183 -1.84 -14.14 4.96
N GLY A 184 -3.13 -14.46 5.16
CA GLY A 184 -3.87 -15.37 4.28
C GLY A 184 -3.39 -16.84 4.30
N GLN A 185 -2.60 -17.22 5.32
CA GLN A 185 -2.05 -18.59 5.48
C GLN A 185 -1.30 -19.12 4.25
N ASN A 186 -0.46 -18.32 3.61
CA ASN A 186 0.42 -18.74 2.52
C ASN A 186 1.88 -18.64 2.93
N HIS A 187 2.68 -19.63 2.58
CA HIS A 187 4.10 -19.71 2.95
C HIS A 187 4.92 -18.47 2.52
N ASP A 188 4.71 -18.01 1.31
CA ASP A 188 5.44 -16.84 0.77
C ASP A 188 4.80 -15.49 1.11
N ALA A 189 3.75 -15.49 1.93
CA ALA A 189 3.03 -14.27 2.28
C ALA A 189 3.86 -13.35 3.19
N SER A 190 3.38 -12.12 3.28
CA SER A 190 3.85 -11.12 4.23
C SER A 190 3.51 -11.54 5.66
N PHE A 191 4.28 -11.05 6.63
CA PHE A 191 3.98 -11.27 8.05
C PHE A 191 3.11 -10.15 8.61
N ALA A 192 2.27 -10.53 9.59
CA ALA A 192 1.62 -9.64 10.55
C ALA A 192 2.17 -9.91 11.95
N VAL A 193 2.56 -8.84 12.66
CA VAL A 193 3.08 -8.91 14.04
C VAL A 193 1.92 -8.80 15.02
N LEU A 194 1.57 -9.90 15.65
CA LEU A 194 0.44 -10.00 16.59
C LEU A 194 0.93 -10.33 18.01
N THR A 195 0.15 -9.93 19.03
CA THR A 195 0.26 -10.52 20.35
C THR A 195 -0.39 -11.91 20.34
N GLU A 196 -0.06 -12.75 21.32
CA GLU A 196 -0.73 -14.06 21.51
C GLU A 196 -2.26 -13.91 21.59
N SER A 197 -2.74 -12.89 22.30
CA SER A 197 -4.18 -12.65 22.45
C SER A 197 -4.85 -12.24 21.13
N GLU A 198 -4.24 -11.39 20.35
CA GLU A 198 -4.76 -10.97 19.03
C GLU A 198 -4.74 -12.13 18.02
N HIS A 199 -3.79 -13.03 18.15
CA HIS A 199 -3.65 -14.18 17.25
C HIS A 199 -4.62 -15.32 17.60
N MET A 200 -4.78 -15.62 18.89
CA MET A 200 -5.41 -16.87 19.33
C MET A 200 -6.77 -16.69 19.99
N GLN A 201 -7.08 -15.51 20.59
CA GLN A 201 -8.27 -15.31 21.40
C GLN A 201 -9.44 -14.68 20.63
N GLY A 202 -10.63 -14.64 21.25
CA GLY A 202 -11.80 -13.96 20.69
C GLY A 202 -12.34 -14.55 19.39
N GLY A 203 -11.96 -15.77 19.03
CA GLY A 203 -12.33 -16.38 17.74
C GLY A 203 -11.35 -16.08 16.60
N ASN A 204 -10.35 -15.22 16.85
CA ASN A 204 -9.36 -14.82 15.85
C ASN A 204 -8.59 -16.00 15.27
N ASN A 205 -8.27 -17.00 16.11
CA ASN A 205 -7.61 -18.23 15.67
C ASN A 205 -8.34 -18.90 14.49
N LYS A 206 -9.67 -18.98 14.52
CA LYS A 206 -10.44 -19.58 13.42
C LYS A 206 -10.44 -18.73 12.16
N VAL A 207 -10.42 -17.40 12.30
CA VAL A 207 -10.36 -16.48 11.18
C VAL A 207 -8.99 -16.52 10.53
N LEU A 208 -7.93 -16.45 11.34
CA LEU A 208 -6.55 -16.39 10.85
C LEU A 208 -6.06 -17.75 10.31
N HIS A 209 -6.56 -18.87 10.84
CA HIS A 209 -6.22 -20.23 10.42
C HIS A 209 -7.40 -20.91 9.71
N TRP A 210 -8.02 -20.20 8.79
CA TRP A 210 -9.22 -20.60 8.07
C TRP A 210 -9.08 -21.86 7.22
N LYS A 211 -7.87 -22.22 6.83
CA LYS A 211 -7.59 -23.43 6.00
C LYS A 211 -7.62 -24.74 6.79
N ASP A 212 -7.85 -24.70 8.09
CA ASP A 212 -8.11 -25.83 8.99
C ASP A 212 -7.36 -27.14 8.62
N GLY A 213 -6.05 -27.16 8.87
CA GLY A 213 -5.19 -28.31 8.57
C GLY A 213 -4.66 -28.40 7.11
N ALA A 214 -5.20 -27.62 6.19
CA ALA A 214 -4.69 -27.47 4.82
C ALA A 214 -3.81 -26.24 4.64
N SER A 215 -3.19 -25.76 5.73
CA SER A 215 -2.27 -24.62 5.69
C SER A 215 -1.11 -24.90 4.74
N GLU A 216 -0.81 -23.93 3.87
CA GLU A 216 0.35 -23.98 2.99
C GLU A 216 1.63 -23.48 3.69
N VAL A 217 1.52 -23.10 4.97
CA VAL A 217 2.66 -22.59 5.75
C VAL A 217 3.50 -23.76 6.24
N ASP A 218 4.74 -23.82 5.79
CA ASP A 218 5.73 -24.75 6.28
C ASP A 218 6.61 -24.09 7.34
N HIS A 219 6.54 -24.59 8.57
CA HIS A 219 7.41 -24.22 9.69
C HIS A 219 8.64 -25.14 9.80
N GLY A 220 9.09 -25.73 8.68
CA GLY A 220 10.28 -26.56 8.60
C GLY A 220 11.60 -25.82 8.82
N SER A 221 12.70 -26.39 8.36
CA SER A 221 14.08 -25.99 8.68
C SER A 221 14.44 -24.52 8.36
N GLY A 222 13.67 -23.84 7.51
CA GLY A 222 13.86 -22.41 7.17
C GLY A 222 13.16 -21.42 8.09
N TRP A 223 12.19 -21.86 8.87
CA TRP A 223 11.30 -20.98 9.64
C TRP A 223 12.05 -20.15 10.70
N ASP A 224 12.88 -20.77 11.51
CA ASP A 224 13.60 -20.06 12.57
C ASP A 224 14.56 -19.00 12.01
N LYS A 225 15.17 -19.27 10.85
CA LYS A 225 16.00 -18.30 10.16
C LYS A 225 15.18 -17.13 9.59
N ALA A 226 14.04 -17.42 8.97
CA ALA A 226 13.14 -16.39 8.43
C ALA A 226 12.59 -15.49 9.55
N LYS A 227 12.13 -16.10 10.64
CA LYS A 227 11.61 -15.42 11.82
C LYS A 227 12.67 -14.52 12.49
N SER A 228 13.85 -15.08 12.79
CA SER A 228 14.94 -14.30 13.40
C SER A 228 15.45 -13.21 12.49
N GLY A 229 15.52 -13.45 11.18
CA GLY A 229 15.87 -12.45 10.19
C GLY A 229 14.87 -11.30 10.15
N PHE A 230 13.56 -11.60 10.17
CA PHE A 230 12.51 -10.59 10.23
C PHE A 230 12.65 -9.66 11.44
N TRP A 231 12.79 -10.25 12.65
CA TRP A 231 12.90 -9.48 13.88
C TRP A 231 14.14 -8.61 13.95
N ARG A 232 15.29 -9.11 13.45
CA ARG A 232 16.53 -8.32 13.38
C ARG A 232 16.36 -7.12 12.45
N SER A 233 15.82 -7.32 11.26
CA SER A 233 15.61 -6.22 10.33
C SER A 233 14.61 -5.20 10.85
N LEU A 234 13.53 -5.64 11.51
CA LEU A 234 12.57 -4.71 12.12
C LEU A 234 13.20 -3.89 13.26
N TYR A 235 14.20 -4.43 13.95
CA TYR A 235 14.94 -3.72 14.98
C TYR A 235 15.94 -2.69 14.40
N GLU A 236 16.52 -2.98 13.23
CA GLU A 236 17.56 -2.18 12.59
C GLU A 236 16.99 -1.03 11.71
N GLU A 237 15.71 -1.07 11.36
CA GLU A 237 15.00 -0.01 10.63
C GLU A 237 14.58 1.14 11.55
#